data_f0ad76957ffa42ce46208c325cc03c55
#
_entry.id   f0ad76957ffa42ce46208c325cc03c55
#
_cell.length_a   1.000
_cell.length_b   1.000
_cell.length_c   1.000
_cell.angle_alpha   90.00
_cell.angle_beta   90.00
_cell.angle_gamma   90.00
#
_symmetry.space_group_name_H-M   'P 1'
#
loop_
_entity.id
_entity.type
_entity.pdbx_description
1 polymer ?
#
loop_
_entity_poly.entity_id
_entity_poly.type
_entity_poly.pdbx_seq_one_letter_code
_entity_poly.pdbx_strand_id
1 'polypeptide(L)'
;LAYDFLSDDRAYITTKLLVESYPDYATKHKALKAYWSPEGSMALFDQYPLPMHKGAIRYYKEKGMWNAEREAKNQTRLAYQAKLKKLWDVAFNESLEKKMKMRKFADFWKKKRAEAGL
;
A
#
# COMPACT_ATOMS: atom_id res chain seq x y z
N LEU A 1 -5.50 -1.01 4.49
CA LEU A 1 -4.41 -0.04 4.36
C LEU A 1 -3.90 0.34 5.74
N ALA A 2 -2.59 0.45 5.89
CA ALA A 2 -1.94 0.94 7.10
C ALA A 2 -1.07 2.16 6.75
N TYR A 3 -0.92 3.04 7.70
CA TYR A 3 -0.02 4.18 7.56
C TYR A 3 1.43 3.74 7.79
N ASP A 4 2.39 4.46 7.20
CA ASP A 4 3.82 4.21 7.33
C ASP A 4 4.35 4.42 8.76
N PHE A 5 3.66 5.25 9.57
CA PHE A 5 3.98 5.48 10.98
C PHE A 5 3.40 4.42 11.94
N LEU A 6 2.63 3.43 11.45
CA LEU A 6 2.20 2.32 12.29
C LEU A 6 3.42 1.48 12.66
N SER A 7 3.57 1.12 13.94
CA SER A 7 4.71 0.30 14.36
C SER A 7 4.69 -1.09 13.71
N ASP A 8 5.87 -1.63 13.44
CA ASP A 8 6.01 -2.95 12.82
C ASP A 8 5.32 -4.05 13.64
N ASP A 9 5.35 -3.96 14.97
CA ASP A 9 4.69 -4.93 15.84
C ASP A 9 3.17 -4.83 15.76
N ARG A 10 2.60 -3.64 15.71
CA ARG A 10 1.15 -3.48 15.53
C ARG A 10 0.70 -4.00 14.17
N ALA A 11 1.44 -3.69 13.11
CA ALA A 11 1.15 -4.21 11.78
C ALA A 11 1.27 -5.74 11.72
N TYR A 12 2.29 -6.31 12.36
CA TYR A 12 2.47 -7.76 12.49
C TYR A 12 1.28 -8.41 13.22
N ILE A 13 0.94 -7.92 14.43
CA ILE A 13 -0.16 -8.48 15.22
C ILE A 13 -1.49 -8.37 14.46
N THR A 14 -1.77 -7.23 13.84
CA THR A 14 -3.00 -7.05 13.05
C THR A 14 -3.06 -8.04 11.89
N THR A 15 -1.96 -8.20 11.14
CA THR A 15 -1.90 -9.15 10.04
C THR A 15 -2.08 -10.59 10.53
N LYS A 16 -1.39 -10.95 11.61
CA LYS A 16 -1.52 -12.26 12.25
C LYS A 16 -2.95 -12.57 12.65
N LEU A 17 -3.60 -11.65 13.37
CA LEU A 17 -4.98 -11.83 13.79
C LEU A 17 -5.93 -12.00 12.60
N LEU A 18 -5.81 -11.16 11.57
CA LEU A 18 -6.65 -11.26 10.38
C LEU A 18 -6.47 -12.60 9.65
N VAL A 19 -5.24 -13.08 9.52
CA VAL A 19 -4.95 -14.33 8.81
C VAL A 19 -5.36 -15.55 9.65
N GLU A 20 -5.03 -15.57 10.94
CA GLU A 20 -5.32 -16.72 11.82
C GLU A 20 -6.80 -16.86 12.16
N SER A 21 -7.55 -15.74 12.22
CA SER A 21 -9.02 -15.77 12.42
C SER A 21 -9.79 -15.92 11.09
N TYR A 22 -9.11 -16.05 9.96
CA TYR A 22 -9.78 -16.15 8.65
C TYR A 22 -10.89 -17.23 8.61
N PRO A 23 -10.72 -18.45 9.16
CA PRO A 23 -11.77 -19.46 9.15
C PRO A 23 -13.07 -19.00 9.83
N ASP A 24 -12.97 -18.14 10.85
CA ASP A 24 -14.13 -17.71 11.65
C ASP A 24 -15.03 -16.72 10.90
N TYR A 25 -14.45 -15.91 10.01
CA TYR A 25 -15.20 -14.88 9.27
C TYR A 25 -15.32 -15.12 7.77
N ALA A 26 -14.58 -16.06 7.18
CA ALA A 26 -14.55 -16.32 5.73
C ALA A 26 -15.93 -16.55 5.12
N THR A 27 -16.83 -17.23 5.87
CA THR A 27 -18.18 -17.58 5.40
C THR A 27 -19.19 -16.45 5.50
N LYS A 28 -18.85 -15.35 6.19
CA LYS A 28 -19.79 -14.25 6.45
C LYS A 28 -20.12 -13.43 5.21
N HIS A 29 -19.19 -13.37 4.23
CA HIS A 29 -19.42 -12.64 2.97
C HIS A 29 -18.53 -13.18 1.85
N LYS A 30 -19.04 -13.19 0.61
CA LYS A 30 -18.31 -13.68 -0.57
C LYS A 30 -16.94 -13.02 -0.77
N ALA A 31 -16.85 -11.70 -0.56
CA ALA A 31 -15.59 -10.96 -0.70
C ALA A 31 -14.57 -11.36 0.35
N LEU A 32 -14.98 -11.68 1.58
CA LEU A 32 -14.09 -12.17 2.63
C LEU A 32 -13.48 -13.51 2.21
N LYS A 33 -14.30 -14.41 1.68
CA LYS A 33 -13.84 -15.70 1.18
C LYS A 33 -12.84 -15.56 0.02
N ALA A 34 -13.11 -14.65 -0.92
CA ALA A 34 -12.29 -14.51 -2.14
C ALA A 34 -10.97 -13.76 -1.91
N TYR A 35 -10.99 -12.69 -1.11
CA TYR A 35 -9.88 -11.72 -1.07
C TYR A 35 -9.15 -11.65 0.27
N TRP A 36 -9.72 -12.19 1.35
CA TRP A 36 -9.13 -12.10 2.69
C TRP A 36 -8.48 -13.40 3.14
N SER A 37 -8.52 -14.44 2.32
CA SER A 37 -7.68 -15.61 2.56
C SER A 37 -6.19 -15.21 2.49
N PRO A 38 -5.28 -15.94 3.14
CA PRO A 38 -3.85 -15.70 3.03
C PRO A 38 -3.37 -15.65 1.58
N GLU A 39 -3.81 -16.61 0.77
CA GLU A 39 -3.49 -16.70 -0.66
C GLU A 39 -4.13 -15.55 -1.47
N GLY A 40 -5.39 -15.22 -1.19
CA GLY A 40 -6.09 -14.10 -1.80
C GLY A 40 -5.41 -12.76 -1.50
N SER A 41 -4.95 -12.58 -0.27
CA SER A 41 -4.18 -11.38 0.14
C SER A 41 -2.85 -11.27 -0.61
N MET A 42 -2.16 -12.38 -0.84
CA MET A 42 -0.92 -12.39 -1.62
C MET A 42 -1.19 -12.16 -3.11
N ALA A 43 -2.25 -12.74 -3.67
CA ALA A 43 -2.67 -12.49 -5.04
C ALA A 43 -3.04 -11.01 -5.26
N LEU A 44 -3.71 -10.37 -4.30
CA LEU A 44 -3.96 -8.94 -4.32
C LEU A 44 -2.68 -8.13 -4.28
N PHE A 45 -1.74 -8.49 -3.40
CA PHE A 45 -0.43 -7.84 -3.39
C PHE A 45 0.26 -7.95 -4.74
N ASP A 46 0.24 -9.10 -5.40
CA ASP A 46 0.90 -9.29 -6.70
C ASP A 46 0.28 -8.41 -7.81
N GLN A 47 -1.02 -8.11 -7.73
CA GLN A 47 -1.77 -7.33 -8.74
C GLN A 47 -1.77 -5.82 -8.48
N TYR A 48 -1.86 -5.38 -7.22
CA TYR A 48 -2.03 -3.96 -6.89
C TYR A 48 -0.67 -3.26 -6.65
N PRO A 49 -0.54 -1.98 -7.07
CA PRO A 49 0.74 -1.26 -7.02
C PRO A 49 1.07 -0.68 -5.64
N LEU A 50 0.48 -1.20 -4.58
CA LEU A 50 0.72 -0.72 -3.23
C LEU A 50 1.80 -1.56 -2.52
N PRO A 51 2.75 -0.92 -1.82
CA PRO A 51 3.71 -1.66 -1.01
C PRO A 51 3.03 -2.23 0.24
N MET A 52 3.62 -3.28 0.77
CA MET A 52 3.21 -3.91 2.01
C MET A 52 4.03 -3.39 3.18
N HIS A 53 3.40 -3.24 4.35
CA HIS A 53 4.05 -2.80 5.57
C HIS A 53 5.04 -3.85 6.10
N LYS A 54 6.18 -3.41 6.66
CA LYS A 54 7.24 -4.29 7.17
C LYS A 54 6.73 -5.33 8.18
N GLY A 55 5.86 -4.93 9.10
CA GLY A 55 5.26 -5.85 10.07
C GLY A 55 4.44 -6.95 9.40
N ALA A 56 3.65 -6.63 8.38
CA ALA A 56 2.91 -7.62 7.60
C ALA A 56 3.87 -8.56 6.83
N ILE A 57 4.91 -8.01 6.22
CA ILE A 57 5.94 -8.80 5.54
C ILE A 57 6.59 -9.79 6.50
N ARG A 58 6.91 -9.37 7.75
CA ARG A 58 7.48 -10.25 8.77
C ARG A 58 6.58 -11.47 9.00
N TYR A 59 5.28 -11.27 9.18
CA TYR A 59 4.34 -12.37 9.36
C TYR A 59 4.28 -13.29 8.14
N TYR A 60 4.18 -12.74 6.92
CA TYR A 60 4.14 -13.57 5.70
C TYR A 60 5.46 -14.30 5.42
N LYS A 61 6.61 -13.76 5.85
CA LYS A 61 7.90 -14.48 5.83
C LYS A 61 7.87 -15.70 6.76
N GLU A 62 7.37 -15.55 7.97
CA GLU A 62 7.23 -16.67 8.94
C GLU A 62 6.29 -17.77 8.41
N LYS A 63 5.29 -17.41 7.63
CA LYS A 63 4.38 -18.38 6.99
C LYS A 63 4.89 -18.93 5.65
N GLY A 64 6.10 -18.56 5.21
CA GLY A 64 6.66 -19.00 3.93
C GLY A 64 5.95 -18.44 2.69
N MET A 65 5.13 -17.41 2.86
CA MET A 65 4.33 -16.80 1.80
C MET A 65 4.98 -15.58 1.14
N TRP A 66 6.16 -15.18 1.61
CA TRP A 66 6.93 -14.06 1.09
C TRP A 66 8.23 -14.54 0.46
N ASN A 67 8.47 -14.21 -0.80
CA ASN A 67 9.63 -14.64 -1.57
C ASN A 67 10.45 -13.45 -2.10
N ALA A 68 11.56 -13.73 -2.77
CA ALA A 68 12.46 -12.72 -3.31
C ALA A 68 11.80 -11.85 -4.39
N GLU A 69 10.89 -12.41 -5.20
CA GLU A 69 10.16 -11.66 -6.22
C GLU A 69 9.23 -10.61 -5.58
N ARG A 70 8.47 -11.01 -4.54
CA ARG A 70 7.61 -10.09 -3.78
C ARG A 70 8.43 -9.02 -3.06
N GLU A 71 9.60 -9.38 -2.53
CA GLU A 71 10.51 -8.40 -1.92
C GLU A 71 10.95 -7.36 -2.96
N ALA A 72 11.40 -7.78 -4.14
CA ALA A 72 11.81 -6.86 -5.21
C ALA A 72 10.66 -5.95 -5.68
N LYS A 73 9.47 -6.51 -5.87
CA LYS A 73 8.25 -5.73 -6.18
C LYS A 73 7.97 -4.68 -5.09
N ASN A 74 8.08 -5.08 -3.82
CA ASN A 74 7.82 -4.18 -2.71
C ASN A 74 8.82 -3.02 -2.66
N GLN A 75 10.11 -3.29 -2.85
CA GLN A 75 11.14 -2.26 -2.90
C GLN A 75 10.91 -1.27 -4.06
N THR A 76 10.55 -1.76 -5.24
CA THR A 76 10.20 -0.92 -6.40
C THR A 76 9.00 -0.01 -6.08
N ARG A 77 7.97 -0.54 -5.42
CA ARG A 77 6.77 0.23 -5.03
C ARG A 77 7.08 1.29 -3.97
N LEU A 78 7.92 0.96 -2.98
CA LEU A 78 8.39 1.92 -1.97
C LEU A 78 9.20 3.05 -2.61
N ALA A 79 10.10 2.74 -3.54
CA ALA A 79 10.87 3.74 -4.27
C ALA A 79 9.97 4.66 -5.11
N TYR A 80 8.94 4.09 -5.76
CA TYR A 80 7.95 4.86 -6.51
C TYR A 80 7.12 5.78 -5.60
N GLN A 81 6.65 5.27 -4.46
CA GLN A 81 5.93 6.10 -3.48
C GLN A 81 6.80 7.23 -2.93
N ALA A 82 8.08 6.98 -2.66
CA ALA A 82 8.99 8.03 -2.20
C ALA A 82 9.15 9.16 -3.23
N LYS A 83 9.20 8.82 -4.52
CA LYS A 83 9.20 9.82 -5.62
C LYS A 83 7.88 10.60 -5.66
N LEU A 84 6.75 9.90 -5.59
CA LEU A 84 5.43 10.54 -5.57
C LEU A 84 5.27 11.49 -4.38
N LYS A 85 5.73 11.09 -3.19
CA LYS A 85 5.66 11.93 -1.99
C LYS A 85 6.46 13.22 -2.16
N LYS A 86 7.69 13.13 -2.62
CA LYS A 86 8.52 14.32 -2.89
C LYS A 86 7.86 15.25 -3.90
N LEU A 87 7.33 14.71 -4.98
CA LEU A 87 6.64 15.50 -6.01
C LEU A 87 5.35 16.13 -5.45
N TRP A 88 4.63 15.39 -4.61
CA TRP A 88 3.43 15.89 -3.96
C TRP A 88 3.73 17.10 -3.07
N ASP A 89 4.77 17.01 -2.23
CA ASP A 89 5.15 18.11 -1.33
C ASP A 89 5.48 19.38 -2.12
N VAL A 90 6.21 19.24 -3.24
CA VAL A 90 6.50 20.36 -4.15
C VAL A 90 5.22 20.91 -4.79
N ALA A 91 4.40 20.06 -5.37
CA ALA A 91 3.19 20.47 -6.07
C ALA A 91 2.15 21.10 -5.11
N PHE A 92 2.05 20.56 -3.90
CA PHE A 92 1.15 21.09 -2.88
C PHE A 92 1.58 22.49 -2.44
N ASN A 93 2.84 22.70 -2.11
CA ASN A 93 3.38 24.01 -1.74
C ASN A 93 3.21 25.04 -2.87
N GLU A 94 3.53 24.66 -4.11
CA GLU A 94 3.31 25.50 -5.28
C GLU A 94 1.84 25.90 -5.45
N SER A 95 0.93 24.98 -5.16
CA SER A 95 -0.52 25.25 -5.24
C SER A 95 -0.98 26.26 -4.18
N LEU A 96 -0.39 26.23 -2.98
CA LEU A 96 -0.65 27.19 -1.91
C LEU A 96 -0.12 28.57 -2.26
N GLU A 97 1.11 28.69 -2.75
CA GLU A 97 1.71 29.94 -3.19
C GLU A 97 0.89 30.61 -4.30
N LYS A 98 0.40 29.82 -5.24
CA LYS A 98 -0.48 30.27 -6.33
C LYS A 98 -1.93 30.50 -5.92
N LYS A 99 -2.28 30.32 -4.65
CA LYS A 99 -3.67 30.40 -4.12
C LYS A 99 -4.66 29.60 -4.99
N MET A 100 -4.23 28.41 -5.41
CA MET A 100 -4.99 27.58 -6.33
C MET A 100 -6.28 27.06 -5.67
N LYS A 101 -7.40 27.15 -6.38
CA LYS A 101 -8.65 26.54 -5.91
C LYS A 101 -8.53 25.01 -5.91
N MET A 102 -8.92 24.33 -4.84
CA MET A 102 -8.80 22.87 -4.68
C MET A 102 -9.37 22.07 -5.87
N ARG A 103 -10.47 22.53 -6.47
CA ARG A 103 -11.04 21.88 -7.67
C ARG A 103 -10.09 21.80 -8.87
N LYS A 104 -9.07 22.67 -8.92
CA LYS A 104 -8.04 22.67 -9.99
C LYS A 104 -6.81 21.86 -9.65
N PHE A 105 -6.66 21.45 -8.38
CA PHE A 105 -5.47 20.76 -7.93
C PHE A 105 -5.33 19.37 -8.56
N ALA A 106 -6.43 18.66 -8.79
CA ALA A 106 -6.38 17.33 -9.40
C ALA A 106 -5.74 17.34 -10.81
N ASP A 107 -6.13 18.31 -11.64
CA ASP A 107 -5.55 18.44 -12.99
C ASP A 107 -4.11 18.95 -12.94
N PHE A 108 -3.82 19.86 -12.04
CA PHE A 108 -2.46 20.34 -11.78
C PHE A 108 -1.54 19.18 -11.33
N TRP A 109 -2.01 18.34 -10.42
CA TRP A 109 -1.29 17.16 -9.97
C TRP A 109 -1.04 16.14 -11.09
N LYS A 110 -2.04 15.86 -11.93
CA LYS A 110 -1.87 15.01 -13.11
C LYS A 110 -0.78 15.53 -14.03
N LYS A 111 -0.79 16.84 -14.30
CA LYS A 111 0.23 17.49 -15.13
C LYS A 111 1.62 17.34 -14.51
N LYS A 112 1.79 17.64 -13.23
CA LYS A 112 3.07 17.50 -12.51
C LYS A 112 3.62 16.07 -12.55
N ARG A 113 2.77 15.07 -12.39
CA ARG A 113 3.19 13.66 -12.52
C ARG A 113 3.66 13.32 -13.92
N ALA A 114 2.91 13.75 -14.94
CA ALA A 114 3.28 13.51 -16.33
C ALA A 114 4.62 14.17 -16.69
N GLU A 115 4.86 15.42 -16.24
CA GLU A 115 6.12 16.14 -16.41
C GLU A 115 7.31 15.44 -15.73
N ALA A 116 7.04 14.75 -14.61
CA ALA A 116 8.04 13.98 -13.85
C ALA A 116 8.22 12.53 -14.33
N GLY A 117 7.47 12.09 -15.35
CA GLY A 117 7.49 10.72 -15.84
C GLY A 117 6.92 9.69 -14.84
N LEU A 118 5.92 10.08 -14.02
CA LEU A 118 5.30 9.27 -12.96
C LEU A 118 3.80 9.02 -13.21
#